data_d23063582374242bacf8fdf9afe5a9fd
#
_entry.id   d23063582374242bacf8fdf9afe5a9fd
#
_cell.length_a   1.000
_cell.length_b   1.000
_cell.length_c   1.000
_cell.angle_alpha   90.00
_cell.angle_beta   90.00
_cell.angle_gamma   90.00
#
_symmetry.space_group_name_H-M   'P 1'
#
loop_
_entity.id
_entity.type
_entity.pdbx_description
1 polymer ?
#
loop_
_entity_poly.entity_id
_entity_poly.type
_entity_poly.pdbx_seq_one_letter_code
_entity_poly.pdbx_strand_id
1 'polypeptide(L)'
;MKKLLSFILAVVMLFTACIPAFACKVGNTTYDDNLEELQSQFVAGKGPETDGYTIDYRYFSPVKDGDTTKYPLVIWLHGMGDGAYEGKQVAASDIAFWTSDEFQSRFKDSEGAFIFAPRSLEEKSIYWSDALIFPLRAAIDDFIAQNKDNIDLSRIYIGGYSMGGKMTLKMAVAYPDLFAAIFPICPAWTPSTDALELIADIPVWITSGKLDPLVNYFFSVTPLWKNMIANHNSPADCRFSSLTFVKYPSGNPTSSSHHSWFAVNYDMFSSDNGKYPFMKTVDGNGNKVTLTFPDGMISWLSSYASDYDGSIATDSGNEEARQSGEGPFAVILSAFDKILGAF
;
A
#
# COMPACT_ATOMS: atom_id res chain seq x y z
N MET A 1 -1.89 -16.65 -32.00
CA MET A 1 -1.73 -16.97 -30.58
C MET A 1 -0.26 -17.00 -30.15
N LYS A 2 0.62 -17.87 -30.66
CA LYS A 2 2.04 -17.95 -30.25
C LYS A 2 2.81 -16.61 -30.37
N LYS A 3 2.61 -15.81 -31.43
CA LYS A 3 3.28 -14.51 -31.59
C LYS A 3 2.78 -13.43 -30.62
N LEU A 4 1.52 -13.47 -30.21
CA LEU A 4 0.95 -12.57 -29.20
C LEU A 4 1.48 -12.93 -27.81
N LEU A 5 1.60 -14.23 -27.51
CA LEU A 5 2.17 -14.73 -26.27
C LEU A 5 3.65 -14.35 -26.13
N SER A 6 4.43 -14.47 -27.23
CA SER A 6 5.85 -14.04 -27.24
C SER A 6 6.02 -12.54 -27.07
N PHE A 7 5.07 -11.73 -27.57
CA PHE A 7 5.10 -10.28 -27.38
C PHE A 7 4.80 -9.89 -25.93
N ILE A 8 3.82 -10.56 -25.31
CA ILE A 8 3.47 -10.36 -23.89
C ILE A 8 4.65 -10.79 -23.00
N LEU A 9 5.30 -11.92 -23.30
CA LEU A 9 6.48 -12.40 -22.57
C LEU A 9 7.67 -11.45 -22.69
N ALA A 10 7.92 -10.88 -23.88
CA ALA A 10 8.97 -9.90 -24.10
C ALA A 10 8.71 -8.58 -23.34
N VAL A 11 7.44 -8.17 -23.21
CA VAL A 11 7.06 -6.99 -22.44
C VAL A 11 7.29 -7.24 -20.95
N VAL A 12 6.98 -8.44 -20.43
CA VAL A 12 7.21 -8.79 -19.01
C VAL A 12 8.70 -8.87 -18.68
N MET A 13 9.54 -9.44 -19.57
CA MET A 13 10.99 -9.51 -19.34
C MET A 13 11.69 -8.14 -19.38
N LEU A 14 11.14 -7.15 -20.06
CA LEU A 14 11.67 -5.77 -20.05
C LEU A 14 11.49 -5.06 -18.69
N PHE A 15 10.61 -5.54 -17.82
CA PHE A 15 10.35 -4.95 -16.51
C PHE A 15 11.26 -5.45 -15.38
N THR A 16 12.07 -6.48 -15.61
CA THR A 16 13.06 -6.96 -14.64
C THR A 16 14.47 -6.39 -14.85
N ALA A 17 14.65 -5.50 -15.82
CA ALA A 17 15.92 -4.79 -15.99
C ALA A 17 16.19 -3.92 -14.75
N CYS A 18 17.33 -4.13 -14.09
CA CYS A 18 17.85 -3.28 -13.03
C CYS A 18 17.68 -1.82 -13.41
N ILE A 19 16.87 -1.09 -12.69
CA ILE A 19 16.73 0.35 -12.82
C ILE A 19 18.02 0.93 -12.26
N PRO A 20 18.82 1.67 -13.04
CA PRO A 20 19.98 2.36 -12.48
C PRO A 20 19.45 3.36 -11.43
N ALA A 21 20.04 3.32 -10.25
CA ALA A 21 19.82 4.31 -9.21
C ALA A 21 20.21 5.69 -9.77
N PHE A 22 19.28 6.60 -9.85
CA PHE A 22 19.54 7.99 -10.19
C PHE A 22 19.21 8.85 -8.98
N ALA A 23 20.19 9.68 -8.57
CA ALA A 23 20.05 10.61 -7.45
C ALA A 23 18.78 11.47 -7.60
N CYS A 24 17.97 11.41 -6.56
CA CYS A 24 16.69 12.05 -6.53
C CYS A 24 16.62 13.03 -5.37
N LYS A 25 16.12 14.25 -5.62
CA LYS A 25 15.82 15.21 -4.55
C LYS A 25 14.33 15.29 -4.33
N VAL A 26 13.91 15.02 -3.09
CA VAL A 26 12.58 15.34 -2.58
C VAL A 26 12.79 16.38 -1.49
N GLY A 27 12.23 17.58 -1.65
CA GLY A 27 12.58 18.70 -0.78
C GLY A 27 14.06 19.07 -0.91
N ASN A 28 14.78 19.10 0.20
CA ASN A 28 16.22 19.37 0.24
C ASN A 28 17.08 18.10 0.31
N THR A 29 16.49 16.92 0.38
CA THR A 29 17.19 15.65 0.59
C THR A 29 17.61 15.02 -0.74
N THR A 30 18.87 14.60 -0.85
CA THR A 30 19.38 13.79 -1.96
C THR A 30 19.12 12.32 -1.62
N TYR A 31 18.17 11.70 -2.29
CA TYR A 31 17.57 10.44 -1.90
C TYR A 31 18.48 9.22 -2.14
N ASP A 32 19.17 9.16 -3.29
CA ASP A 32 19.94 7.96 -3.67
C ASP A 32 21.19 7.72 -2.81
N ASP A 33 21.77 8.78 -2.26
CA ASP A 33 23.00 8.67 -1.49
C ASP A 33 22.81 7.96 -0.14
N ASN A 34 21.52 7.82 0.32
CA ASN A 34 21.19 7.29 1.64
C ASN A 34 20.22 6.10 1.61
N LEU A 35 19.87 5.57 0.44
CA LEU A 35 18.84 4.52 0.37
C LEU A 35 19.24 3.24 1.12
N GLU A 36 20.51 2.80 1.02
CA GLU A 36 21.02 1.65 1.78
C GLU A 36 21.03 1.91 3.29
N GLU A 37 21.38 3.12 3.71
CA GLU A 37 21.32 3.54 5.11
C GLU A 37 19.87 3.52 5.62
N LEU A 38 18.94 4.09 4.88
CA LEU A 38 17.50 4.09 5.22
C LEU A 38 16.95 2.66 5.28
N GLN A 39 17.32 1.79 4.34
CA GLN A 39 16.93 0.37 4.38
C GLN A 39 17.52 -0.36 5.60
N SER A 40 18.72 0.00 6.05
CA SER A 40 19.37 -0.62 7.21
C SER A 40 18.67 -0.30 8.54
N GLN A 41 17.81 0.72 8.58
CA GLN A 41 17.00 1.06 9.74
C GLN A 41 15.83 0.09 9.96
N PHE A 42 15.47 -0.72 8.96
CA PHE A 42 14.45 -1.74 9.11
C PHE A 42 14.97 -2.97 9.83
N VAL A 43 14.31 -3.33 10.90
CA VAL A 43 14.58 -4.53 11.71
C VAL A 43 13.76 -5.71 11.18
N ALA A 44 14.34 -6.90 11.14
CA ALA A 44 13.63 -8.12 10.79
C ALA A 44 12.79 -8.61 11.96
N GLY A 45 11.59 -9.10 11.66
CA GLY A 45 10.69 -9.72 12.59
C GLY A 45 9.91 -10.87 11.95
N LYS A 46 9.21 -11.62 12.78
CA LYS A 46 8.46 -12.79 12.36
C LYS A 46 7.19 -12.91 13.20
N GLY A 47 6.03 -13.04 12.56
CA GLY A 47 4.76 -13.25 13.21
C GLY A 47 4.60 -14.70 13.71
N PRO A 48 3.54 -14.97 14.48
CA PRO A 48 3.21 -16.33 14.89
C PRO A 48 2.79 -17.19 13.69
N GLU A 49 2.95 -18.51 13.84
CA GLU A 49 2.38 -19.44 12.88
C GLU A 49 0.85 -19.45 13.04
N THR A 50 0.14 -19.21 11.93
CA THR A 50 -1.32 -19.17 11.89
C THR A 50 -1.77 -19.83 10.60
N ASP A 51 -2.70 -20.79 10.68
CA ASP A 51 -3.22 -21.55 9.54
C ASP A 51 -2.11 -22.22 8.67
N GLY A 52 -0.99 -22.61 9.30
CA GLY A 52 0.16 -23.23 8.63
C GLY A 52 1.08 -22.22 7.90
N TYR A 53 0.85 -20.93 8.09
CA TYR A 53 1.67 -19.87 7.53
C TYR A 53 2.30 -18.99 8.60
N THR A 54 3.47 -18.46 8.31
CA THR A 54 4.16 -17.49 9.15
C THR A 54 4.56 -16.31 8.26
N ILE A 55 4.21 -15.11 8.68
CA ILE A 55 4.55 -13.86 7.97
C ILE A 55 5.86 -13.31 8.53
N ASP A 56 6.90 -13.31 7.69
CA ASP A 56 8.10 -12.52 7.97
C ASP A 56 7.82 -11.05 7.65
N TYR A 57 8.42 -10.14 8.41
CA TYR A 57 8.25 -8.72 8.17
C TYR A 57 9.54 -7.92 8.43
N ARG A 58 9.58 -6.72 7.88
CA ARG A 58 10.52 -5.67 8.26
C ARG A 58 9.75 -4.55 8.94
N TYR A 59 10.34 -3.91 9.93
CA TYR A 59 9.72 -2.77 10.58
C TYR A 59 10.74 -1.69 10.94
N PHE A 60 10.26 -0.46 10.96
CA PHE A 60 10.94 0.69 11.52
C PHE A 60 10.21 1.15 12.78
N SER A 61 10.96 1.51 13.81
CA SER A 61 10.44 2.08 15.05
C SER A 61 10.97 3.50 15.25
N PRO A 62 10.09 4.49 15.47
CA PRO A 62 10.50 5.86 15.80
C PRO A 62 10.90 6.03 17.28
N VAL A 63 10.66 5.02 18.10
CA VAL A 63 10.82 5.06 19.56
C VAL A 63 12.29 5.24 19.95
N LYS A 64 12.55 6.20 20.83
CA LYS A 64 13.87 6.47 21.43
C LYS A 64 13.88 6.00 22.89
N ASP A 65 15.07 5.87 23.46
CA ASP A 65 15.22 5.47 24.85
C ASP A 65 14.46 6.39 25.81
N GLY A 66 13.59 5.79 26.63
CA GLY A 66 12.74 6.51 27.60
C GLY A 66 11.53 7.24 26.98
N ASP A 67 11.24 7.00 25.73
CA ASP A 67 10.11 7.61 25.03
C ASP A 67 8.77 6.98 25.46
N THR A 68 7.79 7.81 25.75
CA THR A 68 6.42 7.44 26.11
C THR A 68 5.39 7.87 25.06
N THR A 69 5.85 8.41 23.95
CA THR A 69 5.00 8.88 22.85
C THR A 69 4.22 7.72 22.25
N LYS A 70 2.97 7.98 21.91
CA LYS A 70 2.14 7.07 21.14
C LYS A 70 2.22 7.43 19.65
N TYR A 71 2.72 6.50 18.86
CA TYR A 71 2.98 6.66 17.43
C TYR A 71 1.94 5.93 16.59
N PRO A 72 1.52 6.47 15.45
CA PRO A 72 0.75 5.72 14.46
C PRO A 72 1.49 4.47 14.00
N LEU A 73 0.74 3.49 13.52
CA LEU A 73 1.25 2.32 12.82
C LEU A 73 0.83 2.38 11.34
N VAL A 74 1.81 2.41 10.44
CA VAL A 74 1.57 2.35 8.99
C VAL A 74 1.99 0.98 8.46
N ILE A 75 1.04 0.24 7.92
CA ILE A 75 1.24 -1.08 7.34
C ILE A 75 1.38 -0.92 5.82
N TRP A 76 2.50 -1.40 5.27
CA TRP A 76 2.81 -1.34 3.85
C TRP A 76 2.84 -2.71 3.20
N LEU A 77 1.99 -2.92 2.19
CA LEU A 77 1.89 -4.18 1.45
C LEU A 77 2.47 -4.04 0.05
N HIS A 78 3.55 -4.76 -0.20
CA HIS A 78 4.26 -4.73 -1.48
C HIS A 78 3.47 -5.39 -2.62
N GLY A 79 3.89 -5.16 -3.87
CA GLY A 79 3.34 -5.81 -5.06
C GLY A 79 3.90 -7.20 -5.31
N MET A 80 3.41 -7.86 -6.37
CA MET A 80 3.92 -9.15 -6.81
C MET A 80 5.38 -9.05 -7.25
N GLY A 81 6.20 -10.00 -6.83
CA GLY A 81 7.64 -10.05 -7.11
C GLY A 81 8.51 -9.46 -6.01
N ASP A 82 7.98 -8.60 -5.15
CA ASP A 82 8.75 -7.93 -4.10
C ASP A 82 8.78 -8.70 -2.79
N GLY A 83 8.04 -9.81 -2.69
CA GLY A 83 8.10 -10.78 -1.60
C GLY A 83 9.07 -11.94 -1.85
N ALA A 84 9.80 -11.97 -2.97
CA ALA A 84 10.59 -13.12 -3.41
C ALA A 84 11.71 -13.54 -2.43
N TYR A 85 12.25 -12.60 -1.67
CA TYR A 85 13.23 -12.87 -0.61
C TYR A 85 13.13 -11.81 0.49
N GLU A 86 13.67 -12.13 1.65
CA GLU A 86 13.65 -11.25 2.82
C GLU A 86 14.38 -9.92 2.56
N GLY A 87 13.74 -8.81 2.93
CA GLY A 87 14.27 -7.45 2.71
C GLY A 87 13.87 -6.83 1.38
N LYS A 88 13.46 -7.62 0.37
CA LYS A 88 13.04 -7.07 -0.91
C LYS A 88 11.79 -6.19 -0.79
N GLN A 89 10.87 -6.52 0.10
CA GLN A 89 9.65 -5.75 0.35
C GLN A 89 9.89 -4.29 0.76
N VAL A 90 11.07 -3.97 1.31
CA VAL A 90 11.44 -2.60 1.66
C VAL A 90 12.41 -1.97 0.65
N ALA A 91 13.16 -2.78 -0.10
CA ALA A 91 14.12 -2.30 -1.08
C ALA A 91 13.47 -1.98 -2.44
N ALA A 92 12.54 -2.81 -2.89
CA ALA A 92 12.01 -2.73 -4.26
C ALA A 92 11.01 -1.59 -4.48
N SER A 93 10.31 -1.14 -3.43
CA SER A 93 9.24 -0.14 -3.52
C SER A 93 9.64 1.24 -2.99
N ASP A 94 10.90 1.42 -2.60
CA ASP A 94 11.43 2.66 -2.02
C ASP A 94 10.71 3.10 -0.73
N ILE A 95 10.04 2.19 -0.04
CA ILE A 95 9.38 2.49 1.25
C ILE A 95 10.40 2.89 2.32
N ALA A 96 11.66 2.55 2.12
CA ALA A 96 12.74 2.96 3.00
C ALA A 96 12.82 4.49 3.20
N PHE A 97 12.35 5.28 2.23
CA PHE A 97 12.24 6.73 2.40
C PHE A 97 11.38 7.15 3.59
N TRP A 98 10.44 6.32 4.01
CA TRP A 98 9.56 6.59 5.14
C TRP A 98 10.26 6.53 6.50
N THR A 99 11.50 6.04 6.56
CA THR A 99 12.31 6.08 7.78
C THR A 99 13.13 7.37 7.92
N SER A 100 13.19 8.21 6.87
CA SER A 100 13.92 9.47 6.91
C SER A 100 13.29 10.48 7.87
N ASP A 101 14.12 11.30 8.51
CA ASP A 101 13.64 12.37 9.40
C ASP A 101 12.66 13.31 8.70
N GLU A 102 12.90 13.59 7.40
CA GLU A 102 12.00 14.42 6.60
C GLU A 102 10.60 13.81 6.53
N PHE A 103 10.49 12.49 6.32
CA PHE A 103 9.21 11.83 6.19
C PHE A 103 8.53 11.62 7.54
N GLN A 104 9.28 11.21 8.54
CA GLN A 104 8.80 10.98 9.90
C GLN A 104 8.23 12.28 10.52
N SER A 105 8.87 13.42 10.30
CA SER A 105 8.40 14.74 10.78
C SER A 105 7.05 15.19 10.20
N ARG A 106 6.55 14.53 9.14
CA ARG A 106 5.21 14.81 8.56
C ARG A 106 4.06 14.28 9.39
N PHE A 107 4.34 13.35 10.32
CA PHE A 107 3.38 12.93 11.35
C PHE A 107 3.39 13.96 12.49
N LYS A 108 2.66 15.08 12.28
CA LYS A 108 2.78 16.32 13.06
C LYS A 108 2.57 16.15 14.57
N ASP A 109 1.70 15.22 14.98
CA ASP A 109 1.33 15.05 16.40
C ASP A 109 2.30 14.17 17.18
N SER A 110 3.04 13.31 16.50
CA SER A 110 3.97 12.34 17.10
C SER A 110 5.41 12.52 16.62
N GLU A 111 5.64 13.31 15.56
CA GLU A 111 6.92 13.45 14.88
C GLU A 111 7.53 12.12 14.44
N GLY A 112 6.65 11.13 14.16
CA GLY A 112 7.05 9.81 13.71
C GLY A 112 5.89 8.83 13.62
N ALA A 113 6.16 7.66 13.02
CA ALA A 113 5.26 6.53 12.93
C ALA A 113 6.06 5.23 12.84
N PHE A 114 5.50 4.13 13.37
CA PHE A 114 5.95 2.80 13.03
C PHE A 114 5.64 2.49 11.57
N ILE A 115 6.61 1.87 10.87
CA ILE A 115 6.38 1.33 9.53
C ILE A 115 6.49 -0.19 9.62
N PHE A 116 5.44 -0.90 9.27
CA PHE A 116 5.38 -2.36 9.28
C PHE A 116 5.21 -2.86 7.86
N ALA A 117 6.21 -3.57 7.34
CA ALA A 117 6.28 -4.07 5.97
C ALA A 117 6.36 -5.60 5.97
N PRO A 118 5.21 -6.30 6.05
CA PRO A 118 5.16 -7.74 5.97
C PRO A 118 5.47 -8.23 4.55
N ARG A 119 5.91 -9.49 4.46
CA ARG A 119 6.28 -10.16 3.21
C ARG A 119 5.25 -11.23 2.86
N SER A 120 4.78 -11.21 1.62
CA SER A 120 3.96 -12.32 1.09
C SER A 120 4.82 -13.58 0.89
N LEU A 121 4.18 -14.74 0.78
CA LEU A 121 4.87 -16.03 0.67
C LEU A 121 5.05 -16.44 -0.81
N GLU A 122 5.79 -15.63 -1.58
CA GLU A 122 5.99 -15.85 -3.01
C GLU A 122 6.80 -17.11 -3.31
N GLU A 123 7.75 -17.46 -2.44
CA GLU A 123 8.54 -18.70 -2.55
C GLU A 123 7.67 -19.97 -2.44
N LYS A 124 6.45 -19.84 -1.86
CA LYS A 124 5.45 -20.92 -1.78
C LYS A 124 4.36 -20.76 -2.84
N SER A 125 4.49 -19.79 -3.76
CA SER A 125 3.48 -19.41 -4.75
C SER A 125 2.12 -19.02 -4.13
N ILE A 126 2.12 -18.54 -2.89
CA ILE A 126 0.92 -18.10 -2.17
C ILE A 126 0.61 -16.64 -2.45
N TYR A 127 1.63 -15.80 -2.59
CA TYR A 127 1.49 -14.35 -2.80
C TYR A 127 0.57 -13.71 -1.76
N TRP A 128 -0.07 -12.59 -2.09
CA TRP A 128 -1.15 -11.99 -1.29
C TRP A 128 -2.50 -12.63 -1.64
N SER A 129 -2.65 -13.93 -1.31
CA SER A 129 -3.91 -14.66 -1.44
C SER A 129 -4.77 -14.54 -0.17
N ASP A 130 -6.03 -14.97 -0.25
CA ASP A 130 -6.97 -14.95 0.87
C ASP A 130 -6.50 -15.84 2.03
N ALA A 131 -5.70 -16.86 1.76
CA ALA A 131 -5.08 -17.70 2.77
C ALA A 131 -4.15 -16.92 3.74
N LEU A 132 -3.70 -15.73 3.36
CA LEU A 132 -2.84 -14.90 4.20
C LEU A 132 -3.59 -13.85 5.03
N ILE A 133 -4.91 -13.72 4.93
CA ILE A 133 -5.69 -12.72 5.69
C ILE A 133 -5.50 -12.93 7.20
N PHE A 134 -5.70 -14.15 7.72
CA PHE A 134 -5.51 -14.47 9.14
C PHE A 134 -4.05 -14.43 9.58
N PRO A 135 -3.11 -15.08 8.87
CA PRO A 135 -1.69 -14.97 9.19
C PRO A 135 -1.18 -13.53 9.24
N LEU A 136 -1.63 -12.68 8.31
CA LEU A 136 -1.28 -11.27 8.31
C LEU A 136 -1.88 -10.52 9.51
N ARG A 137 -3.15 -10.78 9.83
CA ARG A 137 -3.78 -10.21 11.03
C ARG A 137 -3.04 -10.64 12.30
N ALA A 138 -2.71 -11.92 12.45
CA ALA A 138 -1.97 -12.42 13.59
C ALA A 138 -0.58 -11.80 13.71
N ALA A 139 0.12 -11.56 12.60
CA ALA A 139 1.41 -10.88 12.61
C ALA A 139 1.29 -9.40 13.02
N ILE A 140 0.22 -8.71 12.60
CA ILE A 140 -0.08 -7.33 13.01
C ILE A 140 -0.39 -7.28 14.52
N ASP A 141 -1.24 -8.16 15.01
CA ASP A 141 -1.63 -8.19 16.42
C ASP A 141 -0.43 -8.50 17.34
N ASP A 142 0.42 -9.44 16.95
CA ASP A 142 1.65 -9.76 17.66
C ASP A 142 2.63 -8.57 17.69
N PHE A 143 2.80 -7.88 16.57
CA PHE A 143 3.60 -6.67 16.49
C PHE A 143 3.06 -5.55 17.38
N ILE A 144 1.75 -5.33 17.37
CA ILE A 144 1.07 -4.37 18.26
C ILE A 144 1.31 -4.73 19.71
N ALA A 145 1.14 -6.01 20.08
CA ALA A 145 1.34 -6.48 21.45
C ALA A 145 2.77 -6.26 21.94
N GLN A 146 3.77 -6.48 21.09
CA GLN A 146 5.18 -6.25 21.39
C GLN A 146 5.53 -4.77 21.58
N ASN A 147 4.77 -3.85 20.93
CA ASN A 147 5.02 -2.40 20.93
C ASN A 147 3.86 -1.60 21.57
N LYS A 148 3.04 -2.23 22.39
CA LYS A 148 1.80 -1.68 22.95
C LYS A 148 1.98 -0.36 23.71
N ASP A 149 3.16 -0.15 24.29
CA ASP A 149 3.45 1.03 25.10
C ASP A 149 3.71 2.28 24.21
N ASN A 150 3.97 2.09 22.92
CA ASN A 150 4.29 3.17 21.99
C ASN A 150 3.41 3.21 20.73
N ILE A 151 2.56 2.21 20.46
CA ILE A 151 1.61 2.29 19.35
C ILE A 151 0.32 2.97 19.80
N ASP A 152 -0.16 3.90 18.96
CA ASP A 152 -1.50 4.48 19.06
C ASP A 152 -2.49 3.59 18.31
N LEU A 153 -3.29 2.85 19.06
CA LEU A 153 -4.25 1.89 18.50
C LEU A 153 -5.34 2.56 17.65
N SER A 154 -5.66 3.82 17.93
CA SER A 154 -6.64 4.57 17.14
C SER A 154 -6.10 5.04 15.80
N ARG A 155 -4.77 4.95 15.55
CA ARG A 155 -4.12 5.45 14.34
C ARG A 155 -3.33 4.34 13.64
N ILE A 156 -4.06 3.30 13.19
CA ILE A 156 -3.51 2.21 12.38
C ILE A 156 -3.96 2.40 10.94
N TYR A 157 -3.00 2.51 10.03
CA TYR A 157 -3.23 2.73 8.61
C TYR A 157 -2.68 1.58 7.79
N ILE A 158 -3.35 1.22 6.69
CA ILE A 158 -2.87 0.18 5.79
C ILE A 158 -2.93 0.63 4.34
N GLY A 159 -1.89 0.35 3.60
CA GLY A 159 -1.81 0.59 2.17
C GLY A 159 -0.87 -0.36 1.48
N GLY A 160 -0.89 -0.31 0.16
CA GLY A 160 -0.03 -1.13 -0.66
C GLY A 160 -0.41 -1.04 -2.12
N TYR A 161 0.41 -1.59 -3.00
CA TYR A 161 0.20 -1.44 -4.43
C TYR A 161 -0.03 -2.78 -5.15
N SER A 162 -0.77 -2.73 -6.26
CA SER A 162 -1.04 -3.89 -7.09
C SER A 162 -1.68 -5.03 -6.29
N MET A 163 -1.03 -6.18 -6.12
CA MET A 163 -1.48 -7.25 -5.23
C MET A 163 -1.51 -6.83 -3.76
N GLY A 164 -0.58 -5.99 -3.30
CA GLY A 164 -0.64 -5.37 -1.97
C GLY A 164 -1.84 -4.45 -1.83
N GLY A 165 -2.20 -3.70 -2.87
CA GLY A 165 -3.44 -2.91 -2.91
C GLY A 165 -4.71 -3.76 -2.86
N LYS A 166 -4.70 -4.94 -3.51
CA LYS A 166 -5.74 -5.97 -3.34
C LYS A 166 -5.84 -6.39 -1.87
N MET A 167 -4.72 -6.77 -1.25
CA MET A 167 -4.71 -7.24 0.13
C MET A 167 -5.08 -6.11 1.12
N THR A 168 -4.73 -4.86 0.84
CA THR A 168 -5.21 -3.69 1.61
C THR A 168 -6.73 -3.67 1.71
N LEU A 169 -7.42 -3.78 0.57
CA LEU A 169 -8.89 -3.81 0.53
C LEU A 169 -9.46 -5.05 1.22
N LYS A 170 -8.83 -6.22 1.05
CA LYS A 170 -9.27 -7.46 1.69
C LYS A 170 -9.12 -7.41 3.21
N MET A 171 -8.03 -6.86 3.71
CA MET A 171 -7.83 -6.65 5.14
C MET A 171 -8.84 -5.66 5.72
N ALA A 172 -9.12 -4.58 5.01
CA ALA A 172 -10.15 -3.61 5.44
C ALA A 172 -11.54 -4.25 5.50
N VAL A 173 -11.92 -5.04 4.49
CA VAL A 173 -13.21 -5.77 4.48
C VAL A 173 -13.28 -6.82 5.60
N ALA A 174 -12.19 -7.53 5.85
CA ALA A 174 -12.16 -8.56 6.91
C ALA A 174 -12.13 -7.97 8.34
N TYR A 175 -11.53 -6.79 8.51
CA TYR A 175 -11.31 -6.14 9.80
C TYR A 175 -11.59 -4.63 9.71
N PRO A 176 -12.83 -4.20 9.47
CA PRO A 176 -13.16 -2.81 9.22
C PRO A 176 -12.86 -1.88 10.39
N ASP A 177 -12.98 -2.37 11.63
CA ASP A 177 -12.76 -1.58 12.83
C ASP A 177 -11.27 -1.32 13.14
N LEU A 178 -10.37 -2.07 12.49
CA LEU A 178 -8.93 -1.98 12.77
C LEU A 178 -8.27 -0.71 12.22
N PHE A 179 -8.75 -0.21 11.08
CA PHE A 179 -8.03 0.80 10.31
C PHE A 179 -8.70 2.17 10.39
N ALA A 180 -7.93 3.18 10.78
CA ALA A 180 -8.36 4.57 10.77
C ALA A 180 -8.47 5.17 9.36
N ALA A 181 -7.65 4.70 8.43
CA ALA A 181 -7.72 5.02 7.00
C ALA A 181 -6.96 4.00 6.17
N ILE A 182 -7.31 3.88 4.88
CA ILE A 182 -6.65 2.98 3.94
C ILE A 182 -6.20 3.70 2.66
N PHE A 183 -5.07 3.26 2.06
CA PHE A 183 -4.52 3.88 0.86
C PHE A 183 -4.08 2.86 -0.20
N PRO A 184 -5.04 2.16 -0.83
CA PRO A 184 -4.74 1.20 -1.90
C PRO A 184 -4.24 1.89 -3.17
N ILE A 185 -3.16 1.37 -3.75
CA ILE A 185 -2.52 1.90 -4.95
C ILE A 185 -2.67 0.91 -6.09
N CYS A 186 -3.20 1.35 -7.23
CA CYS A 186 -3.53 0.49 -8.38
C CYS A 186 -4.00 -0.90 -7.95
N PRO A 187 -5.04 -1.02 -7.08
CA PRO A 187 -5.42 -2.27 -6.46
C PRO A 187 -5.92 -3.29 -7.48
N ALA A 188 -5.34 -4.50 -7.45
CA ALA A 188 -5.66 -5.58 -8.39
C ALA A 188 -6.90 -6.38 -7.98
N TRP A 189 -7.93 -5.70 -7.46
CA TRP A 189 -9.19 -6.31 -7.04
C TRP A 189 -10.33 -5.29 -7.06
N THR A 190 -11.52 -5.77 -7.42
CA THR A 190 -12.76 -5.00 -7.36
C THR A 190 -13.73 -5.72 -6.42
N PRO A 191 -13.92 -5.23 -5.19
CA PRO A 191 -14.87 -5.78 -4.22
C PRO A 191 -16.31 -5.77 -4.75
N SER A 192 -17.16 -6.65 -4.22
CA SER A 192 -18.61 -6.57 -4.40
C SER A 192 -19.18 -5.34 -3.67
N THR A 193 -20.41 -4.97 -3.98
CA THR A 193 -21.10 -3.89 -3.27
C THR A 193 -21.19 -4.19 -1.76
N ASP A 194 -21.59 -5.40 -1.40
CA ASP A 194 -21.71 -5.82 0.01
C ASP A 194 -20.36 -5.70 0.75
N ALA A 195 -19.26 -6.06 0.09
CA ALA A 195 -17.93 -5.87 0.67
C ALA A 195 -17.54 -4.39 0.82
N LEU A 196 -17.98 -3.51 -0.09
CA LEU A 196 -17.76 -2.06 0.02
C LEU A 196 -18.60 -1.43 1.14
N GLU A 197 -19.79 -1.95 1.41
CA GLU A 197 -20.63 -1.51 2.54
C GLU A 197 -19.94 -1.76 3.89
N LEU A 198 -19.14 -2.83 4.02
CA LEU A 198 -18.39 -3.13 5.25
C LEU A 198 -17.30 -2.09 5.57
N ILE A 199 -16.81 -1.38 4.57
CA ILE A 199 -15.76 -0.37 4.72
C ILE A 199 -16.28 1.06 4.45
N ALA A 200 -17.60 1.24 4.53
CA ALA A 200 -18.27 2.50 4.18
C ALA A 200 -17.87 3.69 5.10
N ASP A 201 -17.35 3.41 6.29
CA ASP A 201 -16.92 4.42 7.26
C ASP A 201 -15.39 4.66 7.24
N ILE A 202 -14.63 3.85 6.49
CA ILE A 202 -13.17 3.98 6.48
C ILE A 202 -12.74 4.99 5.41
N PRO A 203 -12.08 6.10 5.76
CA PRO A 203 -11.49 7.01 4.78
C PRO A 203 -10.53 6.30 3.83
N VAL A 204 -10.69 6.53 2.52
CA VAL A 204 -9.92 5.84 1.48
C VAL A 204 -9.24 6.82 0.54
N TRP A 205 -7.92 6.64 0.32
CA TRP A 205 -7.21 7.35 -0.75
C TRP A 205 -6.69 6.38 -1.81
N ILE A 206 -7.37 6.29 -2.94
CA ILE A 206 -6.92 5.48 -4.09
C ILE A 206 -5.97 6.31 -4.96
N THR A 207 -4.84 5.70 -5.36
CA THR A 207 -3.91 6.27 -6.34
C THR A 207 -3.74 5.33 -7.52
N SER A 208 -3.79 5.82 -8.76
CA SER A 208 -3.61 4.96 -9.95
C SER A 208 -3.11 5.73 -11.17
N GLY A 209 -2.30 5.06 -11.97
CA GLY A 209 -1.86 5.53 -13.28
C GLY A 209 -2.90 5.28 -14.37
N LYS A 210 -3.23 6.30 -15.17
CA LYS A 210 -4.23 6.18 -16.26
C LYS A 210 -3.81 5.24 -17.39
N LEU A 211 -2.51 5.09 -17.59
CA LEU A 211 -1.92 4.25 -18.64
C LEU A 211 -1.31 2.97 -18.05
N ASP A 212 -1.83 2.52 -16.90
CA ASP A 212 -1.40 1.29 -16.26
C ASP A 212 -1.74 0.09 -17.16
N PRO A 213 -0.71 -0.69 -17.61
CA PRO A 213 -0.92 -1.82 -18.49
C PRO A 213 -1.34 -3.10 -17.76
N LEU A 214 -1.20 -3.15 -16.42
CA LEU A 214 -1.46 -4.34 -15.59
C LEU A 214 -2.79 -4.24 -14.86
N VAL A 215 -3.04 -3.13 -14.16
CA VAL A 215 -4.31 -2.87 -13.49
C VAL A 215 -5.05 -1.77 -14.24
N ASN A 216 -6.04 -2.15 -15.05
CA ASN A 216 -6.67 -1.23 -15.96
C ASN A 216 -7.43 -0.10 -15.24
N TYR A 217 -6.99 1.13 -15.47
CA TYR A 217 -7.56 2.32 -14.87
C TYR A 217 -9.06 2.48 -15.18
N PHE A 218 -9.48 2.26 -16.45
CA PHE A 218 -10.86 2.52 -16.89
C PHE A 218 -11.82 1.40 -16.55
N PHE A 219 -11.36 0.13 -16.58
CA PHE A 219 -12.21 -1.04 -16.40
C PHE A 219 -12.15 -1.66 -15.00
N SER A 220 -11.15 -1.27 -14.19
CA SER A 220 -10.97 -1.79 -12.83
C SER A 220 -11.01 -0.67 -11.79
N VAL A 221 -10.06 0.28 -11.83
CA VAL A 221 -9.90 1.26 -10.74
C VAL A 221 -10.99 2.34 -10.74
N THR A 222 -11.38 2.85 -11.92
CA THR A 222 -12.48 3.85 -11.98
C THR A 222 -13.83 3.28 -11.57
N PRO A 223 -14.26 2.07 -11.97
CA PRO A 223 -15.46 1.44 -11.44
C PRO A 223 -15.37 1.18 -9.93
N LEU A 224 -14.24 0.68 -9.43
CA LEU A 224 -14.01 0.51 -8.00
C LEU A 224 -14.26 1.83 -7.23
N TRP A 225 -13.61 2.91 -7.66
CA TRP A 225 -13.79 4.23 -7.05
C TRP A 225 -15.25 4.67 -7.03
N LYS A 226 -15.94 4.56 -8.16
CA LYS A 226 -17.36 4.96 -8.27
C LYS A 226 -18.26 4.16 -7.34
N ASN A 227 -18.07 2.84 -7.28
CA ASN A 227 -18.85 1.98 -6.42
C ASN A 227 -18.55 2.25 -4.94
N MET A 228 -17.28 2.45 -4.60
CA MET A 228 -16.85 2.79 -3.25
C MET A 228 -17.53 4.08 -2.78
N ILE A 229 -17.46 5.15 -3.55
CA ILE A 229 -18.06 6.44 -3.17
C ILE A 229 -19.59 6.39 -3.11
N ALA A 230 -20.22 5.60 -3.96
CA ALA A 230 -21.67 5.42 -3.94
C ALA A 230 -22.18 4.72 -2.66
N ASN A 231 -21.32 3.94 -2.00
CA ASN A 231 -21.63 3.20 -0.77
C ASN A 231 -20.93 3.79 0.48
N HIS A 232 -20.19 4.88 0.35
CA HIS A 232 -19.43 5.46 1.47
C HIS A 232 -20.27 6.46 2.26
N ASN A 233 -20.24 6.38 3.60
CA ASN A 233 -21.02 7.26 4.49
C ASN A 233 -20.47 8.69 4.52
N SER A 234 -19.15 8.87 4.34
CA SER A 234 -18.47 10.18 4.32
C SER A 234 -17.61 10.36 3.06
N PRO A 235 -18.20 10.49 1.86
CA PRO A 235 -17.44 10.60 0.61
C PRO A 235 -16.43 11.75 0.57
N ALA A 236 -16.69 12.84 1.31
CA ALA A 236 -15.79 14.00 1.40
C ALA A 236 -14.41 13.66 2.00
N ASP A 237 -14.33 12.59 2.81
CA ASP A 237 -13.09 12.13 3.43
C ASP A 237 -12.24 11.28 2.48
N CYS A 238 -12.85 10.78 1.41
CA CYS A 238 -12.16 9.94 0.44
C CYS A 238 -11.43 10.77 -0.62
N ARG A 239 -10.36 10.20 -1.18
CA ARG A 239 -9.52 10.81 -2.21
C ARG A 239 -9.26 9.84 -3.36
N PHE A 240 -9.22 10.38 -4.57
CA PHE A 240 -8.77 9.66 -5.75
C PHE A 240 -7.74 10.46 -6.52
N SER A 241 -6.50 9.96 -6.55
CA SER A 241 -5.42 10.53 -7.33
C SER A 241 -5.18 9.74 -8.60
N SER A 242 -5.24 10.42 -9.75
CA SER A 242 -4.97 9.84 -11.06
C SER A 242 -3.78 10.52 -11.71
N LEU A 243 -2.83 9.72 -12.22
CA LEU A 243 -1.62 10.18 -12.88
C LEU A 243 -1.66 9.79 -14.36
N THR A 244 -1.44 10.75 -15.26
CA THR A 244 -1.32 10.43 -16.69
C THR A 244 0.02 9.76 -16.97
N PHE A 245 1.09 10.28 -16.37
CA PHE A 245 2.42 9.69 -16.40
C PHE A 245 2.94 9.60 -14.98
N VAL A 246 3.61 8.50 -14.66
CA VAL A 246 4.34 8.35 -13.41
C VAL A 246 5.78 8.75 -13.63
N LYS A 247 6.35 9.47 -12.70
CA LYS A 247 7.73 9.91 -12.72
C LYS A 247 8.43 9.47 -11.44
N TYR A 248 9.72 9.19 -11.57
CA TYR A 248 10.60 9.13 -10.41
C TYR A 248 10.72 10.51 -9.75
N PRO A 249 11.10 10.57 -8.50
CA PRO A 249 11.37 11.85 -7.83
C PRO A 249 12.40 12.73 -8.57
N SER A 250 13.35 12.13 -9.33
CA SER A 250 14.27 12.84 -10.24
C SER A 250 13.56 13.64 -11.35
N GLY A 251 12.23 13.42 -11.55
CA GLY A 251 11.46 14.01 -12.62
C GLY A 251 11.44 13.21 -13.93
N ASN A 252 12.26 12.15 -14.03
CA ASN A 252 12.25 11.27 -15.20
C ASN A 252 11.00 10.39 -15.20
N PRO A 253 10.41 10.08 -16.38
CA PRO A 253 9.28 9.17 -16.46
C PRO A 253 9.70 7.76 -16.06
N THR A 254 8.83 7.04 -15.36
CA THR A 254 8.98 5.61 -15.11
C THR A 254 8.72 4.81 -16.38
N SER A 255 9.17 3.56 -16.40
CA SER A 255 8.92 2.64 -17.52
C SER A 255 7.45 2.25 -17.65
N SER A 256 6.63 2.44 -16.61
CA SER A 256 5.22 2.06 -16.59
C SER A 256 4.41 2.97 -15.67
N SER A 257 3.16 3.28 -16.07
CA SER A 257 2.19 3.95 -15.21
C SER A 257 1.67 3.05 -14.08
N HIS A 258 2.00 1.74 -14.06
CA HIS A 258 1.78 0.86 -12.93
C HIS A 258 2.58 1.29 -11.69
N HIS A 259 3.72 1.94 -11.88
CA HIS A 259 4.60 2.41 -10.79
C HIS A 259 4.03 3.61 -10.00
N SER A 260 2.70 3.73 -9.91
CA SER A 260 2.02 4.83 -9.23
C SER A 260 2.32 4.92 -7.73
N TRP A 261 2.88 3.87 -7.12
CA TRP A 261 3.37 3.91 -5.73
C TRP A 261 4.49 4.93 -5.49
N PHE A 262 5.27 5.31 -6.50
CA PHE A 262 6.26 6.37 -6.33
C PHE A 262 5.64 7.70 -5.89
N ALA A 263 4.44 8.03 -6.41
CA ALA A 263 3.75 9.24 -5.99
C ALA A 263 3.37 9.19 -4.50
N VAL A 264 3.06 8.01 -3.98
CA VAL A 264 2.69 7.78 -2.58
C VAL A 264 3.92 7.75 -1.70
N ASN A 265 4.92 6.92 -2.04
CA ASN A 265 6.10 6.70 -1.21
C ASN A 265 6.94 7.95 -1.03
N TYR A 266 6.90 8.86 -1.98
CA TYR A 266 7.55 10.16 -1.87
C TYR A 266 6.59 11.30 -1.52
N ASP A 267 5.33 10.98 -1.23
CA ASP A 267 4.26 11.93 -0.89
C ASP A 267 4.19 13.14 -1.85
N MET A 268 4.19 12.85 -3.16
CA MET A 268 4.36 13.83 -4.22
C MET A 268 3.02 14.44 -4.68
N PHE A 269 2.05 14.53 -3.78
CA PHE A 269 0.70 14.99 -4.08
C PHE A 269 0.54 16.52 -4.10
N SER A 270 1.48 17.26 -3.52
CA SER A 270 1.38 18.72 -3.50
C SER A 270 1.68 19.34 -4.85
N SER A 271 0.92 20.39 -5.18
CA SER A 271 1.09 21.15 -6.43
C SER A 271 2.38 21.98 -6.49
N ASP A 272 2.95 22.32 -5.32
CA ASP A 272 4.03 23.30 -5.21
C ASP A 272 5.40 22.75 -5.57
N ASN A 273 5.60 21.42 -5.50
CA ASN A 273 6.88 20.86 -5.91
C ASN A 273 7.00 20.63 -7.43
N GLY A 274 5.99 21.02 -8.22
CA GLY A 274 6.04 21.10 -9.68
C GLY A 274 6.30 19.80 -10.44
N LYS A 275 6.45 18.69 -9.73
CA LYS A 275 6.96 17.42 -10.29
C LYS A 275 5.88 16.59 -10.98
N TYR A 276 4.59 16.80 -10.60
CA TYR A 276 3.46 16.06 -11.19
C TYR A 276 2.36 16.98 -11.72
N PRO A 277 2.63 17.80 -12.77
CA PRO A 277 1.62 18.70 -13.35
C PRO A 277 0.43 17.95 -13.96
N PHE A 278 0.55 16.64 -14.17
CA PHE A 278 -0.47 15.76 -14.76
C PHE A 278 -1.23 14.93 -13.74
N MET A 279 -0.98 15.11 -12.45
CA MET A 279 -1.74 14.48 -11.39
C MET A 279 -3.02 15.28 -11.13
N LYS A 280 -4.12 14.56 -10.98
CA LYS A 280 -5.40 15.11 -10.55
C LYS A 280 -5.89 14.35 -9.32
N THR A 281 -6.11 15.08 -8.22
CA THR A 281 -6.76 14.55 -7.03
C THR A 281 -8.16 15.14 -6.90
N VAL A 282 -9.14 14.31 -6.61
CA VAL A 282 -10.52 14.69 -6.31
C VAL A 282 -10.96 14.05 -4.99
N ASP A 283 -11.90 14.69 -4.29
CA ASP A 283 -12.62 14.06 -3.18
C ASP A 283 -13.76 13.17 -3.70
N GLY A 284 -14.45 12.48 -2.80
CA GLY A 284 -15.58 11.62 -3.16
C GLY A 284 -16.80 12.36 -3.68
N ASN A 285 -16.90 13.67 -3.46
CA ASN A 285 -17.93 14.52 -4.03
C ASN A 285 -17.55 15.04 -5.43
N GLY A 286 -16.36 14.68 -5.93
CA GLY A 286 -15.85 15.11 -7.23
C GLY A 286 -15.17 16.48 -7.24
N ASN A 287 -15.01 17.12 -6.08
CA ASN A 287 -14.32 18.40 -5.98
C ASN A 287 -12.81 18.20 -6.17
N LYS A 288 -12.17 19.16 -6.84
CA LYS A 288 -10.71 19.16 -6.98
C LYS A 288 -10.09 19.41 -5.60
N VAL A 289 -9.17 18.51 -5.22
CA VAL A 289 -8.32 18.69 -4.04
C VAL A 289 -6.99 19.28 -4.50
N THR A 290 -6.62 20.40 -3.90
CA THR A 290 -5.31 21.05 -4.10
C THR A 290 -4.55 20.96 -2.78
N LEU A 291 -3.38 20.35 -2.83
CA LEU A 291 -2.52 20.17 -1.67
C LEU A 291 -1.29 21.06 -1.81
N THR A 292 -0.90 21.67 -0.71
CA THR A 292 0.31 22.51 -0.59
C THR A 292 1.36 21.72 0.18
N PHE A 293 2.59 21.69 -0.29
CA PHE A 293 3.66 21.01 0.42
C PHE A 293 3.86 21.64 1.81
N PRO A 294 4.05 20.86 2.89
CA PRO A 294 4.23 19.41 2.96
C PRO A 294 2.93 18.59 3.05
N ASP A 295 1.76 19.19 2.91
CA ASP A 295 0.50 18.48 3.03
C ASP A 295 0.31 17.51 1.85
N GLY A 296 0.18 16.25 2.18
CA GLY A 296 0.04 15.15 1.23
C GLY A 296 -0.72 13.98 1.85
N MET A 297 -0.35 12.77 1.47
CA MET A 297 -1.01 11.59 2.00
C MET A 297 -0.75 11.39 3.49
N ILE A 298 0.45 11.69 3.98
CA ILE A 298 0.77 11.52 5.40
C ILE A 298 -0.06 12.47 6.28
N SER A 299 -0.17 13.74 5.87
CA SER A 299 -1.04 14.69 6.58
C SER A 299 -2.51 14.27 6.55
N TRP A 300 -2.96 13.68 5.43
CA TRP A 300 -4.31 13.16 5.31
C TRP A 300 -4.50 11.94 6.22
N LEU A 301 -3.61 10.95 6.23
CA LEU A 301 -3.66 9.80 7.13
C LEU A 301 -3.74 10.28 8.59
N SER A 302 -2.86 11.21 8.99
CA SER A 302 -2.77 11.71 10.36
C SER A 302 -4.02 12.46 10.83
N SER A 303 -4.93 12.83 9.93
CA SER A 303 -6.20 13.49 10.28
C SER A 303 -7.31 12.50 10.70
N TYR A 304 -7.07 11.19 10.62
CA TYR A 304 -8.06 10.16 10.94
C TYR A 304 -7.62 9.30 12.11
N ALA A 305 -8.60 9.00 12.96
CA ALA A 305 -8.50 8.04 14.06
C ALA A 305 -9.73 7.14 14.05
N SER A 306 -9.57 5.87 14.43
CA SER A 306 -10.66 4.92 14.65
C SER A 306 -10.97 4.78 16.12
N ASP A 307 -12.08 4.12 16.45
CA ASP A 307 -12.46 3.77 17.81
C ASP A 307 -11.78 2.45 18.27
N TYR A 308 -10.84 1.91 17.50
CA TYR A 308 -10.15 0.66 17.85
C TYR A 308 -9.32 0.83 19.11
N ASP A 309 -9.62 0.03 20.13
CA ASP A 309 -9.02 0.07 21.47
C ASP A 309 -8.14 -1.16 21.79
N GLY A 310 -7.92 -2.03 20.79
CA GLY A 310 -7.20 -3.30 20.97
C GLY A 310 -8.11 -4.46 21.38
N SER A 311 -9.40 -4.26 21.52
CA SER A 311 -10.34 -5.36 21.69
C SER A 311 -10.37 -6.19 20.40
N ILE A 312 -10.06 -7.46 20.50
CA ILE A 312 -10.23 -8.39 19.38
C ILE A 312 -11.74 -8.50 19.19
N ALA A 313 -12.25 -7.92 18.11
CA ALA A 313 -13.61 -8.22 17.66
C ALA A 313 -13.72 -9.76 17.60
N THR A 314 -14.55 -10.31 18.47
CA THR A 314 -14.75 -11.76 18.55
C THR A 314 -15.05 -12.27 17.17
N ASP A 315 -14.18 -13.04 16.60
CA ASP A 315 -14.17 -13.89 15.37
C ASP A 315 -15.44 -13.81 14.48
N SER A 316 -15.95 -12.62 14.26
CA SER A 316 -16.93 -12.32 13.24
C SER A 316 -16.27 -11.93 11.92
N GLY A 317 -15.01 -12.36 11.76
CA GLY A 317 -14.28 -12.25 10.50
C GLY A 317 -15.15 -12.89 9.42
N ASN A 318 -15.80 -12.02 8.67
CA ASN A 318 -16.90 -12.29 7.78
C ASN A 318 -16.52 -13.45 6.86
N GLU A 319 -17.15 -14.63 7.00
CA GLU A 319 -16.94 -15.78 6.10
C GLU A 319 -17.18 -15.37 4.64
N GLU A 320 -17.99 -14.32 4.39
CA GLU A 320 -18.21 -13.75 3.07
C GLU A 320 -16.95 -13.08 2.48
N ALA A 321 -16.08 -12.48 3.30
CA ALA A 321 -14.79 -11.98 2.83
C ALA A 321 -13.88 -13.11 2.35
N ARG A 322 -14.05 -14.32 2.90
CA ARG A 322 -13.35 -15.54 2.48
C ARG A 322 -13.91 -16.12 1.17
N GLN A 323 -15.20 -15.90 0.88
CA GLN A 323 -15.90 -16.52 -0.25
C GLN A 323 -16.18 -15.54 -1.40
N SER A 324 -15.90 -14.24 -1.26
CA SER A 324 -16.10 -13.25 -2.33
C SER A 324 -15.22 -13.59 -3.53
N GLY A 325 -15.87 -14.28 -4.46
CA GLY A 325 -15.28 -14.96 -5.60
C GLY A 325 -14.32 -14.08 -6.40
N GLU A 326 -13.36 -14.74 -6.95
CA GLU A 326 -12.36 -14.22 -7.87
C GLU A 326 -13.05 -13.54 -9.05
N GLY A 327 -12.94 -12.22 -9.17
CA GLY A 327 -13.37 -11.48 -10.34
C GLY A 327 -12.55 -11.87 -11.59
N PRO A 328 -12.88 -11.38 -12.79
CA PRO A 328 -12.24 -11.77 -14.06
C PRO A 328 -10.71 -11.59 -14.08
N PHE A 329 -10.13 -10.87 -13.12
CA PHE A 329 -8.68 -10.74 -12.94
C PHE A 329 -8.00 -11.99 -12.37
N ALA A 330 -8.70 -12.82 -11.60
CA ALA A 330 -8.16 -14.09 -11.12
C ALA A 330 -7.84 -15.04 -12.28
N VAL A 331 -8.60 -14.98 -13.36
CA VAL A 331 -8.33 -15.77 -14.58
C VAL A 331 -7.02 -15.31 -15.25
N ILE A 332 -6.72 -14.02 -15.23
CA ILE A 332 -5.46 -13.48 -15.78
C ILE A 332 -4.29 -13.83 -14.86
N LEU A 333 -4.45 -13.73 -13.54
CA LEU A 333 -3.40 -14.10 -12.57
C LEU A 333 -3.16 -15.61 -12.56
N SER A 334 -4.20 -16.45 -12.64
CA SER A 334 -4.03 -17.91 -12.76
C SER A 334 -3.38 -18.32 -14.10
N ALA A 335 -3.58 -17.52 -15.15
CA ALA A 335 -2.85 -17.70 -16.42
C ALA A 335 -1.38 -17.26 -16.27
N PHE A 336 -1.08 -16.23 -15.47
CA PHE A 336 0.28 -15.80 -15.12
C PHE A 336 1.00 -16.84 -14.26
N ASP A 337 0.35 -17.39 -13.24
CA ASP A 337 0.89 -18.46 -12.40
C ASP A 337 1.23 -19.72 -13.20
N LYS A 338 0.39 -20.08 -14.16
CA LYS A 338 0.67 -21.20 -15.08
C LYS A 338 1.83 -20.92 -16.04
N ILE A 339 2.09 -19.65 -16.35
CA ILE A 339 3.22 -19.24 -17.21
C ILE A 339 4.52 -19.20 -16.40
N LEU A 340 4.48 -18.67 -15.16
CA LEU A 340 5.66 -18.59 -14.28
C LEU A 340 6.04 -19.96 -13.71
N GLY A 341 5.08 -20.86 -13.44
CA GLY A 341 5.33 -22.22 -12.99
C GLY A 341 5.84 -23.18 -14.10
N ALA A 342 5.96 -22.69 -15.32
CA ALA A 342 6.48 -23.46 -16.48
C ALA A 342 7.95 -23.09 -16.83
N PHE A 343 8.60 -22.24 -16.03
CA PHE A 343 10.02 -21.88 -16.07
C PHE A 343 10.67 -22.12 -14.71
#